data_aa092ad08c7fd48ca7e2376ad5fbbc18
#
_entry.id   aa092ad08c7fd48ca7e2376ad5fbbc18
#
_cell.length_a   1.000
_cell.length_b   1.000
_cell.length_c   1.000
_cell.angle_alpha   90.00
_cell.angle_beta   90.00
_cell.angle_gamma   90.00
#
_symmetry.space_group_name_H-M   'P 1'
#
loop_
_entity.id
_entity.type
_entity.pdbx_description
1 polymer ?
#
loop_
_entity_poly.entity_id
_entity_poly.type
_entity_poly.pdbx_seq_one_letter_code
_entity_poly.pdbx_strand_id
1 'polypeptide(L)'
;MIVTTPKKIPPMEEIGDEIYKIILPQPFYAPNNIYLFVDNDGLTLIDSGYIESVPMLQASLKTRGFSLRDIKNIIYTHNHLDHISSSLVLKSYAPKAVYYGYRAMQDGVGNYLDSMRLFEQATEDLFTVAFGDPEQLNKIISESRSGWENFYSKFDKTKKGDPILRIDKAIDHNDSLEIGDRLFRFIYTPGHNLYHITPVIQESGAYFSGDLIIANLTAIYSEMDGSLGDYHFTLSKLLEEPIKRLLPAHGHEIEDPMRTITLVKKTLSILEKGVIRRLKESPSDLLNLMEAAIGKKVHNGGHLPTALGLIYSIIKKLVLEGLIEIEKRDNGYEVFHLKG
;
A
#
# COMPACT_ATOMS: atom_id res chain seq x y z
N MET A 1 -11.77 -9.47 -25.93
CA MET A 1 -10.58 -9.36 -25.06
C MET A 1 -9.56 -10.33 -25.64
N ILE A 2 -8.50 -9.84 -26.30
CA ILE A 2 -7.38 -10.69 -26.70
C ILE A 2 -6.57 -10.89 -25.40
N VAL A 3 -6.80 -12.03 -24.75
CA VAL A 3 -5.96 -12.45 -23.61
C VAL A 3 -4.63 -12.86 -24.21
N THR A 4 -3.69 -11.93 -24.30
CA THR A 4 -2.30 -12.27 -24.61
C THR A 4 -1.80 -13.13 -23.46
N THR A 5 -1.47 -14.37 -23.74
CA THR A 5 -0.83 -15.28 -22.76
C THR A 5 0.42 -14.58 -22.23
N PRO A 6 0.56 -14.41 -20.91
CA PRO A 6 1.73 -13.73 -20.35
C PRO A 6 3.00 -14.49 -20.78
N LYS A 7 4.05 -13.76 -21.11
CA LYS A 7 5.34 -14.34 -21.59
C LYS A 7 5.94 -15.35 -20.61
N LYS A 8 5.61 -15.23 -19.31
CA LYS A 8 5.99 -16.18 -18.26
C LYS A 8 4.86 -16.24 -17.25
N ILE A 9 4.30 -17.43 -17.05
CA ILE A 9 3.26 -17.68 -16.04
C ILE A 9 3.96 -17.76 -14.67
N PRO A 10 3.57 -16.91 -13.69
CA PRO A 10 4.09 -17.03 -12.34
C PRO A 10 3.66 -18.39 -11.74
N PRO A 11 4.54 -19.13 -11.09
CA PRO A 11 4.13 -20.36 -10.42
C PRO A 11 3.22 -20.06 -9.23
N MET A 12 2.29 -20.96 -8.94
CA MET A 12 1.63 -21.07 -7.65
C MET A 12 2.56 -21.91 -6.76
N GLU A 13 3.41 -21.23 -6.01
CA GLU A 13 4.48 -21.80 -5.18
C GLU A 13 3.99 -22.08 -3.77
N GLU A 14 4.17 -23.29 -3.26
CA GLU A 14 3.96 -23.57 -1.85
C GLU A 14 5.16 -23.15 -1.02
N ILE A 15 4.92 -22.33 0.00
CA ILE A 15 5.96 -21.72 0.84
C ILE A 15 5.97 -22.24 2.27
N GLY A 16 5.34 -23.38 2.50
CA GLY A 16 5.18 -24.03 3.82
C GLY A 16 3.87 -23.65 4.52
N ASP A 17 3.50 -24.44 5.53
CA ASP A 17 2.26 -24.29 6.33
C ASP A 17 0.99 -24.25 5.45
N GLU A 18 0.99 -24.98 4.33
CA GLU A 18 -0.09 -24.99 3.33
C GLU A 18 -0.42 -23.59 2.77
N ILE A 19 0.54 -22.67 2.84
CA ILE A 19 0.46 -21.35 2.25
C ILE A 19 1.03 -21.41 0.84
N TYR A 20 0.28 -20.91 -0.13
CA TYR A 20 0.74 -20.73 -1.50
C TYR A 20 0.96 -19.26 -1.79
N LYS A 21 1.89 -18.97 -2.70
CA LYS A 21 2.21 -17.62 -3.16
C LYS A 21 2.21 -17.56 -4.68
N ILE A 22 1.62 -16.50 -5.23
CA ILE A 22 1.71 -16.13 -6.65
C ILE A 22 2.24 -14.70 -6.71
N ILE A 23 3.30 -14.47 -7.50
CA ILE A 23 3.88 -13.13 -7.68
C ILE A 23 3.27 -12.51 -8.93
N LEU A 24 2.46 -11.46 -8.78
CA LEU A 24 1.73 -10.79 -9.86
C LEU A 24 2.35 -9.42 -10.19
N PRO A 25 2.52 -9.08 -11.48
CA PRO A 25 3.00 -7.76 -11.87
C PRO A 25 1.96 -6.68 -11.58
N GLN A 26 2.44 -5.48 -11.29
CA GLN A 26 1.67 -4.26 -11.16
C GLN A 26 2.48 -3.07 -11.69
N PRO A 27 1.88 -1.92 -12.06
CA PRO A 27 2.56 -0.84 -12.76
C PRO A 27 3.26 0.17 -11.86
N PHE A 28 2.98 0.18 -10.53
CA PHE A 28 3.40 1.29 -9.65
C PHE A 28 4.74 1.04 -8.97
N TYR A 29 4.98 -0.22 -8.55
CA TYR A 29 6.12 -0.57 -7.73
C TYR A 29 6.63 -2.00 -8.02
N ALA A 30 7.11 -2.71 -7.00
CA ALA A 30 7.49 -4.12 -7.10
C ALA A 30 6.26 -5.01 -7.31
N PRO A 31 6.40 -6.20 -7.92
CA PRO A 31 5.31 -7.16 -8.05
C PRO A 31 4.66 -7.51 -6.71
N ASN A 32 3.34 -7.79 -6.73
CA ASN A 32 2.60 -8.20 -5.54
C ASN A 32 2.72 -9.69 -5.27
N ASN A 33 2.90 -10.05 -4.02
CA ASN A 33 2.69 -11.39 -3.51
C ASN A 33 1.22 -11.58 -3.17
N ILE A 34 0.52 -12.41 -3.90
CA ILE A 34 -0.81 -12.87 -3.52
C ILE A 34 -0.63 -14.17 -2.77
N TYR A 35 -1.02 -14.18 -1.51
CA TYR A 35 -1.03 -15.41 -0.73
C TYR A 35 -2.37 -16.10 -0.84
N LEU A 36 -2.37 -17.41 -0.87
CA LEU A 36 -3.61 -18.17 -1.01
C LEU A 36 -3.54 -19.51 -0.29
N PHE A 37 -4.71 -20.03 0.00
CA PHE A 37 -4.94 -21.30 0.68
C PHE A 37 -5.88 -22.13 -0.17
N VAL A 38 -5.64 -23.45 -0.17
CA VAL A 38 -6.54 -24.43 -0.77
C VAL A 38 -7.40 -24.98 0.36
N ASP A 39 -8.67 -24.61 0.34
CA ASP A 39 -9.68 -25.04 1.31
C ASP A 39 -10.56 -26.16 0.72
N ASN A 40 -11.36 -26.85 1.55
CA ASN A 40 -12.22 -27.95 1.11
C ASN A 40 -13.25 -27.53 0.04
N ASP A 41 -13.69 -26.27 0.06
CA ASP A 41 -14.72 -25.74 -0.85
C ASP A 41 -14.17 -24.80 -1.92
N GLY A 42 -12.86 -24.51 -1.92
CA GLY A 42 -12.21 -23.65 -2.92
C GLY A 42 -10.97 -22.94 -2.43
N LEU A 43 -10.80 -21.67 -2.80
CA LEU A 43 -9.60 -20.90 -2.50
C LEU A 43 -9.93 -19.69 -1.63
N THR A 44 -9.08 -19.46 -0.62
CA THR A 44 -9.03 -18.21 0.15
C THR A 44 -7.78 -17.43 -0.22
N LEU A 45 -7.92 -16.15 -0.56
CA LEU A 45 -6.83 -15.26 -0.96
C LEU A 45 -6.60 -14.16 0.09
N ILE A 46 -5.35 -13.81 0.33
CA ILE A 46 -4.94 -12.55 0.96
C ILE A 46 -4.56 -11.59 -0.15
N ASP A 47 -5.31 -10.51 -0.28
CA ASP A 47 -5.31 -9.56 -1.39
C ASP A 47 -5.67 -10.21 -2.74
N SER A 48 -5.91 -9.40 -3.74
CA SER A 48 -6.37 -9.90 -5.04
C SER A 48 -5.51 -9.44 -6.21
N GLY A 49 -4.61 -8.49 -5.97
CA GLY A 49 -3.72 -7.96 -6.98
C GLY A 49 -4.32 -6.82 -7.82
N TYR A 50 -3.51 -6.36 -8.76
CA TYR A 50 -3.89 -5.30 -9.69
C TYR A 50 -4.79 -5.82 -10.82
N ILE A 51 -5.73 -5.01 -11.26
CA ILE A 51 -6.77 -5.39 -12.24
C ILE A 51 -6.20 -6.02 -13.54
N GLU A 52 -5.10 -5.48 -14.08
CA GLU A 52 -4.48 -6.01 -15.31
C GLU A 52 -3.76 -7.36 -15.07
N SER A 53 -3.51 -7.74 -13.83
CA SER A 53 -2.84 -9.01 -13.49
C SER A 53 -3.78 -10.22 -13.45
N VAL A 54 -5.10 -10.03 -13.53
CA VAL A 54 -6.10 -11.11 -13.48
C VAL A 54 -5.84 -12.24 -14.48
N PRO A 55 -5.44 -11.99 -15.76
CA PRO A 55 -5.10 -13.07 -16.68
C PRO A 55 -3.89 -13.92 -16.21
N MET A 56 -2.91 -13.30 -15.53
CA MET A 56 -1.78 -14.02 -14.95
C MET A 56 -2.21 -14.85 -13.73
N LEU A 57 -3.03 -14.29 -12.84
CA LEU A 57 -3.62 -15.03 -11.73
C LEU A 57 -4.37 -16.28 -12.24
N GLN A 58 -5.22 -16.12 -13.25
CA GLN A 58 -5.94 -17.23 -13.88
C GLN A 58 -4.99 -18.30 -14.44
N ALA A 59 -3.91 -17.88 -15.11
CA ALA A 59 -2.92 -18.79 -15.68
C ALA A 59 -2.16 -19.54 -14.58
N SER A 60 -1.79 -18.86 -13.50
CA SER A 60 -1.08 -19.44 -12.36
C SER A 60 -1.96 -20.49 -11.64
N LEU A 61 -3.21 -20.16 -11.36
CA LEU A 61 -4.17 -21.09 -10.74
C LEU A 61 -4.36 -22.36 -11.59
N LYS A 62 -4.41 -22.23 -12.91
CA LYS A 62 -4.54 -23.38 -13.82
C LYS A 62 -3.38 -24.37 -13.73
N THR A 63 -2.18 -23.94 -13.36
CA THR A 63 -1.02 -24.84 -13.18
C THR A 63 -1.23 -25.89 -12.09
N ARG A 64 -2.16 -25.62 -11.16
CA ARG A 64 -2.55 -26.51 -10.05
C ARG A 64 -3.99 -27.03 -10.19
N GLY A 65 -4.61 -26.87 -11.38
CA GLY A 65 -5.96 -27.36 -11.64
C GLY A 65 -7.10 -26.46 -11.17
N PHE A 66 -6.79 -25.27 -10.66
CA PHE A 66 -7.77 -24.28 -10.19
C PHE A 66 -8.11 -23.24 -11.27
N SER A 67 -9.19 -22.53 -11.05
CA SER A 67 -9.67 -21.41 -11.85
C SER A 67 -10.11 -20.24 -10.96
N LEU A 68 -10.36 -19.07 -11.55
CA LEU A 68 -10.93 -17.93 -10.82
C LEU A 68 -12.29 -18.23 -10.18
N ARG A 69 -13.03 -19.25 -10.69
CA ARG A 69 -14.34 -19.67 -10.13
C ARG A 69 -14.24 -20.39 -8.80
N ASP A 70 -13.04 -20.90 -8.49
CA ASP A 70 -12.78 -21.63 -7.25
C ASP A 70 -12.48 -20.69 -6.08
N ILE A 71 -12.31 -19.38 -6.35
CA ILE A 71 -12.14 -18.37 -5.30
C ILE A 71 -13.44 -18.21 -4.53
N LYS A 72 -13.37 -18.42 -3.21
CA LYS A 72 -14.50 -18.32 -2.27
C LYS A 72 -14.37 -17.15 -1.33
N ASN A 73 -13.13 -16.84 -0.92
CA ASN A 73 -12.87 -15.80 0.06
C ASN A 73 -11.70 -14.94 -0.42
N ILE A 74 -11.80 -13.63 -0.20
CA ILE A 74 -10.71 -12.68 -0.41
C ILE A 74 -10.64 -11.80 0.83
N ILE A 75 -9.48 -11.76 1.47
CA ILE A 75 -9.20 -10.95 2.65
C ILE A 75 -8.29 -9.82 2.19
N TYR A 76 -8.74 -8.57 2.29
CA TYR A 76 -7.94 -7.41 1.95
C TYR A 76 -7.11 -6.96 3.14
N THR A 77 -5.83 -6.67 2.91
CA THR A 77 -4.97 -6.03 3.90
C THR A 77 -5.26 -4.53 4.01
N HIS A 78 -5.46 -3.85 2.86
CA HIS A 78 -5.80 -2.43 2.78
C HIS A 78 -6.39 -2.08 1.40
N ASN A 79 -6.71 -0.80 1.13
CA ASN A 79 -7.46 -0.38 -0.05
C ASN A 79 -6.62 0.15 -1.22
N HIS A 80 -5.30 -0.07 -1.24
CA HIS A 80 -4.50 0.31 -2.40
C HIS A 80 -4.84 -0.56 -3.62
N LEU A 81 -4.68 0.04 -4.78
CA LEU A 81 -5.21 -0.50 -6.04
C LEU A 81 -4.58 -1.81 -6.47
N ASP A 82 -3.32 -1.96 -6.20
CA ASP A 82 -2.56 -3.18 -6.50
C ASP A 82 -2.92 -4.33 -5.55
N HIS A 83 -3.68 -4.09 -4.50
CA HIS A 83 -4.23 -5.11 -3.59
C HIS A 83 -5.67 -5.48 -3.90
N ILE A 84 -6.51 -4.51 -4.27
CA ILE A 84 -7.96 -4.72 -4.34
C ILE A 84 -8.57 -4.63 -5.73
N SER A 85 -7.90 -3.98 -6.71
CA SER A 85 -8.56 -3.62 -7.97
C SER A 85 -8.91 -4.80 -8.86
N SER A 86 -8.22 -5.93 -8.76
CA SER A 86 -8.59 -7.14 -9.51
C SER A 86 -9.97 -7.66 -9.15
N SER A 87 -10.48 -7.36 -7.94
CA SER A 87 -11.83 -7.76 -7.51
C SER A 87 -12.92 -7.22 -8.40
N LEU A 88 -12.72 -6.08 -9.07
CA LEU A 88 -13.66 -5.55 -10.08
C LEU A 88 -13.94 -6.54 -11.21
N VAL A 89 -12.93 -7.34 -11.56
CA VAL A 89 -13.04 -8.40 -12.59
C VAL A 89 -13.39 -9.74 -11.96
N LEU A 90 -12.80 -10.07 -10.82
CA LEU A 90 -12.99 -11.36 -10.16
C LEU A 90 -14.45 -11.63 -9.81
N LYS A 91 -15.23 -10.63 -9.40
CA LYS A 91 -16.65 -10.80 -9.11
C LYS A 91 -17.49 -11.30 -10.28
N SER A 92 -17.01 -11.13 -11.53
CA SER A 92 -17.66 -11.71 -12.72
C SER A 92 -17.38 -13.21 -12.86
N TYR A 93 -16.25 -13.70 -12.36
CA TYR A 93 -15.87 -15.11 -12.41
C TYR A 93 -16.31 -15.87 -11.16
N ALA A 94 -16.20 -15.24 -9.99
CA ALA A 94 -16.56 -15.79 -8.69
C ALA A 94 -17.62 -14.91 -8.00
N PRO A 95 -18.87 -14.86 -8.50
CA PRO A 95 -19.91 -13.95 -8.01
C PRO A 95 -20.38 -14.25 -6.57
N LYS A 96 -20.04 -15.43 -6.04
CA LYS A 96 -20.35 -15.85 -4.68
C LYS A 96 -19.16 -15.71 -3.72
N ALA A 97 -17.99 -15.25 -4.21
CA ALA A 97 -16.86 -14.99 -3.36
C ALA A 97 -17.21 -13.91 -2.33
N VAL A 98 -16.75 -14.11 -1.10
CA VAL A 98 -16.95 -13.18 0.03
C VAL A 98 -15.72 -12.33 0.20
N TYR A 99 -15.89 -11.02 0.26
CA TYR A 99 -14.83 -10.04 0.40
C TYR A 99 -14.79 -9.52 1.83
N TYR A 100 -13.65 -9.72 2.49
CA TYR A 100 -13.40 -9.30 3.87
C TYR A 100 -12.46 -8.11 3.88
N GLY A 101 -12.70 -7.14 4.75
CA GLY A 101 -11.82 -5.99 4.94
C GLY A 101 -12.11 -5.24 6.23
N TYR A 102 -11.20 -4.38 6.63
CA TYR A 102 -11.40 -3.57 7.83
C TYR A 102 -12.69 -2.74 7.73
N ARG A 103 -13.46 -2.66 8.82
CA ARG A 103 -14.79 -2.02 8.83
C ARG A 103 -14.80 -0.62 8.22
N ALA A 104 -13.86 0.23 8.61
CA ALA A 104 -13.77 1.59 8.09
C ALA A 104 -13.39 1.64 6.59
N MET A 105 -12.84 0.57 6.04
CA MET A 105 -12.52 0.47 4.62
C MET A 105 -13.78 0.46 3.74
N GLN A 106 -14.94 0.05 4.26
CA GLN A 106 -16.20 0.09 3.52
C GLN A 106 -16.55 1.51 3.04
N ASP A 107 -16.24 2.52 3.86
CA ASP A 107 -16.47 3.93 3.53
C ASP A 107 -15.40 4.47 2.57
N GLY A 108 -14.19 3.88 2.60
CA GLY A 108 -13.05 4.24 1.76
C GLY A 108 -12.96 3.51 0.42
N VAL A 109 -13.71 2.41 0.22
CA VAL A 109 -13.83 1.70 -1.04
C VAL A 109 -15.13 2.09 -1.73
N GLY A 110 -15.13 3.16 -2.44
CA GLY A 110 -16.26 3.54 -3.26
C GLY A 110 -15.99 3.21 -4.73
N ASN A 111 -16.31 4.16 -5.56
CA ASN A 111 -15.97 4.11 -6.96
C ASN A 111 -14.44 4.16 -7.13
N TYR A 112 -13.88 3.13 -7.73
CA TYR A 112 -12.45 3.01 -8.01
C TYR A 112 -11.87 4.24 -8.73
N LEU A 113 -12.59 4.80 -9.72
CA LEU A 113 -12.12 5.98 -10.44
C LEU A 113 -12.11 7.24 -9.57
N ASP A 114 -13.06 7.36 -8.65
CA ASP A 114 -13.09 8.49 -7.73
C ASP A 114 -11.93 8.43 -6.73
N SER A 115 -11.60 7.23 -6.24
CA SER A 115 -10.39 7.02 -5.43
C SER A 115 -9.12 7.42 -6.18
N MET A 116 -9.00 7.05 -7.47
CA MET A 116 -7.86 7.42 -8.30
C MET A 116 -7.74 8.94 -8.50
N ARG A 117 -8.86 9.62 -8.69
CA ARG A 117 -8.87 11.09 -8.81
C ARG A 117 -8.43 11.79 -7.52
N LEU A 118 -8.79 11.22 -6.36
CA LEU A 118 -8.31 11.73 -5.07
C LEU A 118 -6.79 11.57 -4.95
N PHE A 119 -6.21 10.46 -5.40
CA PHE A 119 -4.75 10.29 -5.45
C PHE A 119 -4.07 11.25 -6.41
N GLU A 120 -4.65 11.47 -7.60
CA GLU A 120 -4.16 12.47 -8.56
C GLU A 120 -4.15 13.86 -7.93
N GLN A 121 -5.27 14.29 -7.34
CA GLN A 121 -5.39 15.59 -6.69
C GLN A 121 -4.40 15.74 -5.52
N ALA A 122 -4.30 14.74 -4.65
CA ALA A 122 -3.38 14.78 -3.52
C ALA A 122 -1.90 14.85 -3.98
N THR A 123 -1.57 14.23 -5.11
CA THR A 123 -0.23 14.35 -5.72
C THR A 123 0.03 15.78 -6.23
N GLU A 124 -0.95 16.40 -6.88
CA GLU A 124 -0.85 17.80 -7.33
C GLU A 124 -0.75 18.78 -6.15
N ASP A 125 -1.52 18.54 -5.09
CA ASP A 125 -1.47 19.33 -3.86
C ASP A 125 -0.08 19.25 -3.22
N LEU A 126 0.51 18.05 -3.18
CA LEU A 126 1.86 17.84 -2.68
C LEU A 126 2.93 18.57 -3.52
N PHE A 127 2.79 18.57 -4.84
CA PHE A 127 3.67 19.35 -5.71
C PHE A 127 3.50 20.86 -5.47
N THR A 128 2.27 21.33 -5.25
CA THR A 128 2.00 22.73 -4.93
C THR A 128 2.69 23.16 -3.63
N VAL A 129 2.71 22.28 -2.62
CA VAL A 129 3.45 22.50 -1.38
C VAL A 129 4.98 22.56 -1.63
N ALA A 130 5.49 21.72 -2.53
CA ALA A 130 6.92 21.52 -2.73
C ALA A 130 7.58 22.53 -3.67
N PHE A 131 6.85 23.06 -4.66
CA PHE A 131 7.41 23.88 -5.74
C PHE A 131 6.94 25.32 -5.68
N GLY A 132 7.83 26.23 -5.28
CA GLY A 132 7.55 27.69 -5.24
C GLY A 132 7.62 28.38 -6.61
N ASP A 133 8.37 27.84 -7.55
CA ASP A 133 8.50 28.36 -8.91
C ASP A 133 7.32 27.89 -9.78
N PRO A 134 6.49 28.82 -10.33
CA PRO A 134 5.31 28.48 -11.12
C PRO A 134 5.64 27.71 -12.42
N GLU A 135 6.79 27.94 -13.05
CA GLU A 135 7.17 27.25 -14.28
C GLU A 135 7.50 25.78 -13.99
N GLN A 136 8.28 25.53 -12.94
CA GLN A 136 8.61 24.18 -12.49
C GLN A 136 7.36 23.43 -12.03
N LEU A 137 6.50 24.09 -11.25
CA LEU A 137 5.24 23.52 -10.78
C LEU A 137 4.33 23.10 -11.94
N ASN A 138 4.10 24.00 -12.90
CA ASN A 138 3.28 23.72 -14.07
C ASN A 138 3.82 22.55 -14.91
N LYS A 139 5.14 22.48 -15.06
CA LYS A 139 5.79 21.37 -15.77
C LYS A 139 5.53 20.03 -15.09
N ILE A 140 5.79 19.93 -13.79
CA ILE A 140 5.64 18.64 -13.06
C ILE A 140 4.19 18.20 -12.97
N ILE A 141 3.25 19.13 -12.79
CA ILE A 141 1.81 18.83 -12.83
C ILE A 141 1.39 18.32 -14.20
N SER A 142 1.86 18.95 -15.28
CA SER A 142 1.57 18.50 -16.65
C SER A 142 2.09 17.09 -16.93
N GLU A 143 3.31 16.79 -16.48
CA GLU A 143 3.90 15.44 -16.59
C GLU A 143 3.09 14.40 -15.78
N SER A 144 2.68 14.74 -14.56
CA SER A 144 1.83 13.90 -13.70
C SER A 144 0.48 13.61 -14.36
N ARG A 145 -0.23 14.63 -14.83
CA ARG A 145 -1.51 14.50 -15.52
C ARG A 145 -1.43 13.60 -16.76
N SER A 146 -0.38 13.76 -17.55
CA SER A 146 -0.16 12.87 -18.71
C SER A 146 0.00 11.41 -18.29
N GLY A 147 0.64 11.13 -17.16
CA GLY A 147 0.72 9.79 -16.56
C GLY A 147 -0.64 9.24 -16.18
N TRP A 148 -1.46 10.05 -15.50
CA TRP A 148 -2.82 9.69 -15.09
C TRP A 148 -3.76 9.48 -16.27
N GLU A 149 -3.73 10.34 -17.29
CA GLU A 149 -4.51 10.18 -18.53
C GLU A 149 -4.19 8.85 -19.23
N ASN A 150 -2.91 8.48 -19.31
CA ASN A 150 -2.49 7.19 -19.86
C ASN A 150 -3.04 6.02 -19.01
N PHE A 151 -3.03 6.15 -17.69
CA PHE A 151 -3.62 5.17 -16.78
C PHE A 151 -5.13 5.04 -17.01
N TYR A 152 -5.89 6.15 -16.99
CA TYR A 152 -7.34 6.13 -17.23
C TYR A 152 -7.71 5.55 -18.59
N SER A 153 -6.94 5.88 -19.64
CA SER A 153 -7.18 5.35 -20.99
C SER A 153 -7.01 3.83 -21.07
N LYS A 154 -6.09 3.27 -20.28
CA LYS A 154 -5.91 1.81 -20.17
C LYS A 154 -7.03 1.18 -19.36
N PHE A 155 -7.42 1.82 -18.27
CA PHE A 155 -8.50 1.36 -17.41
C PHE A 155 -9.83 1.29 -18.16
N ASP A 156 -10.18 2.33 -18.93
CA ASP A 156 -11.42 2.34 -19.74
C ASP A 156 -11.50 1.18 -20.75
N LYS A 157 -10.36 0.74 -21.29
CA LYS A 157 -10.31 -0.41 -22.21
C LYS A 157 -10.55 -1.76 -21.52
N THR A 158 -10.29 -1.85 -20.22
CA THR A 158 -10.50 -3.07 -19.42
C THR A 158 -11.91 -3.14 -18.82
N LYS A 159 -12.68 -2.06 -18.89
CA LYS A 159 -13.97 -1.87 -18.25
C LYS A 159 -15.07 -2.76 -18.83
N LYS A 160 -15.42 -3.82 -18.11
CA LYS A 160 -16.71 -4.49 -18.22
C LYS A 160 -17.24 -4.77 -16.82
N GLY A 161 -17.90 -3.80 -16.19
CA GLY A 161 -18.54 -4.02 -14.90
C GLY A 161 -18.73 -2.76 -14.06
N ASP A 162 -19.41 -2.94 -12.97
CA ASP A 162 -19.59 -1.94 -11.91
C ASP A 162 -18.22 -1.58 -11.31
N PRO A 163 -17.79 -0.31 -11.32
CA PRO A 163 -16.53 0.14 -10.76
C PRO A 163 -16.51 0.15 -9.22
N ILE A 164 -17.57 -0.32 -8.57
CA ILE A 164 -17.70 -0.31 -7.12
C ILE A 164 -16.96 -1.51 -6.53
N LEU A 165 -15.99 -1.21 -5.69
CA LEU A 165 -15.34 -2.18 -4.82
C LEU A 165 -16.26 -2.48 -3.64
N ARG A 166 -16.26 -3.75 -3.17
CA ARG A 166 -17.12 -4.20 -2.08
C ARG A 166 -16.31 -4.81 -0.96
N ILE A 167 -16.77 -4.56 0.25
CA ILE A 167 -16.50 -5.36 1.44
C ILE A 167 -17.82 -6.01 1.83
N ASP A 168 -17.92 -7.32 1.77
CA ASP A 168 -19.13 -8.05 2.12
C ASP A 168 -19.20 -8.32 3.64
N LYS A 169 -18.04 -8.51 4.26
CA LYS A 169 -17.89 -8.72 5.69
C LYS A 169 -16.82 -7.81 6.28
N ALA A 170 -17.27 -6.96 7.19
CA ALA A 170 -16.41 -6.08 7.94
C ALA A 170 -15.64 -6.84 9.02
N ILE A 171 -14.37 -6.49 9.17
CA ILE A 171 -13.45 -7.01 10.19
C ILE A 171 -13.06 -5.86 11.11
N ASP A 172 -12.96 -6.14 12.39
CA ASP A 172 -12.46 -5.22 13.40
C ASP A 172 -11.15 -5.73 14.03
N HIS A 173 -10.49 -4.85 14.81
CA HIS A 173 -9.29 -5.20 15.54
C HIS A 173 -9.57 -6.33 16.54
N ASN A 174 -8.70 -7.36 16.54
CA ASN A 174 -8.79 -8.57 17.36
C ASN A 174 -9.96 -9.52 17.04
N ASP A 175 -10.69 -9.30 15.94
CA ASP A 175 -11.61 -10.31 15.45
C ASP A 175 -10.87 -11.63 15.19
N SER A 176 -11.55 -12.74 15.50
CA SER A 176 -11.11 -14.09 15.14
C SER A 176 -12.21 -14.74 14.33
N LEU A 177 -11.95 -15.01 13.06
CA LEU A 177 -12.94 -15.55 12.12
C LEU A 177 -12.42 -16.82 11.44
N GLU A 178 -13.29 -17.82 11.37
CA GLU A 178 -13.06 -18.95 10.47
C GLU A 178 -13.35 -18.51 9.03
N ILE A 179 -12.35 -18.59 8.16
CA ILE A 179 -12.44 -18.25 6.73
C ILE A 179 -11.77 -19.38 5.95
N GLY A 180 -12.53 -20.05 5.09
CA GLY A 180 -12.12 -21.33 4.55
C GLY A 180 -11.93 -22.34 5.69
N ASP A 181 -10.83 -23.07 5.68
CA ASP A 181 -10.52 -24.09 6.69
C ASP A 181 -9.59 -23.56 7.81
N ARG A 182 -9.47 -22.24 7.97
CA ARG A 182 -8.49 -21.62 8.88
C ARG A 182 -9.10 -20.59 9.79
N LEU A 183 -8.57 -20.53 11.02
CA LEU A 183 -8.86 -19.48 11.98
C LEU A 183 -7.89 -18.32 11.81
N PHE A 184 -8.39 -17.19 11.31
CA PHE A 184 -7.65 -15.93 11.21
C PHE A 184 -7.94 -15.06 12.42
N ARG A 185 -6.88 -14.47 13.01
CA ARG A 185 -6.96 -13.31 13.89
C ARG A 185 -6.55 -12.07 13.08
N PHE A 186 -7.17 -10.95 13.35
CA PHE A 186 -6.93 -9.70 12.63
C PHE A 186 -6.41 -8.61 13.55
N ILE A 187 -5.30 -7.99 13.18
CA ILE A 187 -4.72 -6.88 13.91
C ILE A 187 -4.91 -5.62 13.08
N TYR A 188 -5.56 -4.60 13.64
CA TYR A 188 -5.57 -3.28 13.02
C TYR A 188 -4.18 -2.67 13.12
N THR A 189 -3.58 -2.37 11.98
CA THR A 189 -2.19 -1.95 11.83
C THR A 189 -2.09 -0.69 10.96
N PRO A 190 -2.68 0.45 11.40
CA PRO A 190 -2.63 1.68 10.65
C PRO A 190 -1.21 2.23 10.55
N GLY A 191 -0.98 3.06 9.56
CA GLY A 191 0.31 3.75 9.34
C GLY A 191 0.60 3.94 7.88
N HIS A 192 0.94 2.87 7.17
CA HIS A 192 1.06 2.88 5.71
C HIS A 192 -0.26 3.30 5.04
N ASN A 193 -1.37 2.79 5.56
CA ASN A 193 -2.72 3.12 5.16
C ASN A 193 -3.63 3.10 6.39
N LEU A 194 -4.62 4.00 6.47
CA LEU A 194 -5.54 4.13 7.60
C LEU A 194 -6.48 2.92 7.76
N TYR A 195 -6.66 2.14 6.71
CA TYR A 195 -7.54 0.97 6.71
C TYR A 195 -6.77 -0.35 6.82
N HIS A 196 -5.45 -0.28 7.08
CA HIS A 196 -4.61 -1.46 7.05
C HIS A 196 -4.89 -2.40 8.22
N ILE A 197 -5.05 -3.69 7.89
CA ILE A 197 -5.08 -4.81 8.85
C ILE A 197 -4.02 -5.84 8.48
N THR A 198 -3.52 -6.54 9.50
CA THR A 198 -2.63 -7.67 9.34
C THR A 198 -3.40 -8.96 9.69
N PRO A 199 -3.77 -9.78 8.71
CA PRO A 199 -4.28 -11.13 8.96
C PRO A 199 -3.19 -12.02 9.55
N VAL A 200 -3.56 -12.85 10.53
CA VAL A 200 -2.64 -13.74 11.26
C VAL A 200 -3.23 -15.14 11.36
N ILE A 201 -2.46 -16.15 10.98
CA ILE A 201 -2.77 -17.54 11.29
C ILE A 201 -2.02 -17.91 12.58
N GLN A 202 -2.76 -18.09 13.67
CA GLN A 202 -2.18 -18.27 14.99
C GLN A 202 -1.37 -19.56 15.12
N GLU A 203 -1.83 -20.66 14.53
CA GLU A 203 -1.18 -21.96 14.60
C GLU A 203 0.23 -21.94 14.01
N SER A 204 0.39 -21.36 12.84
CA SER A 204 1.70 -21.22 12.17
C SER A 204 2.51 -20.02 12.65
N GLY A 205 1.86 -19.01 13.25
CA GLY A 205 2.45 -17.73 13.58
C GLY A 205 2.82 -16.91 12.33
N ALA A 206 2.06 -17.10 11.23
CA ALA A 206 2.23 -16.38 9.98
C ALA A 206 1.42 -15.07 10.00
N TYR A 207 2.11 -13.95 9.78
CA TYR A 207 1.57 -12.58 9.73
C TYR A 207 1.67 -12.07 8.29
N PHE A 208 0.55 -11.68 7.69
CA PHE A 208 0.49 -11.11 6.35
C PHE A 208 0.53 -9.59 6.47
N SER A 209 1.74 -9.02 6.35
CA SER A 209 1.98 -7.61 6.68
C SER A 209 1.50 -6.62 5.61
N GLY A 210 0.93 -7.08 4.50
CA GLY A 210 0.58 -6.18 3.40
C GLY A 210 1.76 -5.29 3.03
N ASP A 211 1.51 -3.98 2.97
CA ASP A 211 2.53 -2.97 2.68
C ASP A 211 3.10 -2.29 3.93
N LEU A 212 2.66 -2.71 5.11
CA LEU A 212 3.18 -2.14 6.35
C LEU A 212 4.68 -2.35 6.52
N ILE A 213 5.19 -3.53 6.14
CA ILE A 213 6.61 -3.87 6.16
C ILE A 213 6.94 -4.59 4.87
N ILE A 214 7.80 -3.98 4.07
CA ILE A 214 8.25 -4.49 2.78
C ILE A 214 9.70 -4.95 2.91
N ALA A 215 9.99 -6.17 2.45
CA ALA A 215 11.33 -6.73 2.50
C ALA A 215 12.35 -5.83 1.79
N ASN A 216 13.48 -5.56 2.47
CA ASN A 216 14.61 -4.76 1.98
C ASN A 216 14.34 -3.26 1.80
N LEU A 217 13.18 -2.75 2.23
CA LEU A 217 12.84 -1.34 2.13
C LEU A 217 12.22 -0.84 3.45
N THR A 218 12.48 0.42 3.74
CA THR A 218 11.61 1.17 4.65
C THR A 218 10.26 1.22 3.97
N ALA A 219 9.19 0.88 4.66
CA ALA A 219 7.85 0.91 4.10
C ALA A 219 7.58 2.27 3.45
N ILE A 220 7.10 2.25 2.23
CA ILE A 220 6.70 3.44 1.52
C ILE A 220 5.52 4.02 2.28
N TYR A 221 5.67 5.27 2.70
CA TYR A 221 4.66 5.97 3.44
C TYR A 221 4.18 7.19 2.64
N SER A 222 2.87 7.44 2.66
CA SER A 222 2.26 8.58 2.02
C SER A 222 1.31 9.29 2.99
N GLU A 223 1.37 10.60 3.05
CA GLU A 223 0.42 11.42 3.82
C GLU A 223 -1.02 11.34 3.28
N MET A 224 -1.21 10.90 2.05
CA MET A 224 -2.51 10.91 1.40
C MET A 224 -3.57 10.08 2.12
N ASP A 225 -3.16 8.94 2.66
CA ASP A 225 -4.06 7.99 3.33
C ASP A 225 -3.40 7.22 4.49
N GLY A 226 -2.26 7.70 4.95
CA GLY A 226 -1.50 7.13 6.06
C GLY A 226 -1.33 8.07 7.25
N SER A 227 -0.60 7.61 8.26
CA SER A 227 -0.24 8.39 9.45
C SER A 227 1.09 7.90 10.02
N LEU A 228 2.10 8.78 10.04
CA LEU A 228 3.41 8.39 10.58
C LEU A 228 3.36 8.11 12.08
N GLY A 229 2.53 8.84 12.82
CA GLY A 229 2.32 8.60 14.25
C GLY A 229 1.75 7.21 14.51
N ASP A 230 0.70 6.84 13.78
CA ASP A 230 0.09 5.50 13.85
C ASP A 230 1.08 4.42 13.39
N TYR A 231 1.90 4.73 12.38
CA TYR A 231 2.91 3.78 11.91
C TYR A 231 3.94 3.45 12.99
N HIS A 232 4.47 4.46 13.70
CA HIS A 232 5.37 4.25 14.83
C HIS A 232 4.72 3.45 15.96
N PHE A 233 3.45 3.73 16.26
CA PHE A 233 2.67 2.98 17.25
C PHE A 233 2.50 1.53 16.82
N THR A 234 2.06 1.28 15.59
CA THR A 234 1.86 -0.05 15.01
C THR A 234 3.14 -0.88 15.02
N LEU A 235 4.26 -0.29 14.56
CA LEU A 235 5.56 -0.98 14.60
C LEU A 235 5.97 -1.35 16.03
N SER A 236 5.65 -0.50 17.01
CA SER A 236 5.93 -0.80 18.43
C SER A 236 5.10 -1.97 18.93
N LYS A 237 3.81 -2.03 18.54
CA LYS A 237 2.91 -3.12 18.89
C LYS A 237 3.30 -4.44 18.23
N LEU A 238 3.74 -4.40 16.98
CA LEU A 238 4.22 -5.62 16.30
C LEU A 238 5.48 -6.21 16.95
N LEU A 239 6.32 -5.41 17.60
CA LEU A 239 7.46 -5.93 18.37
C LEU A 239 7.03 -6.70 19.63
N GLU A 240 5.78 -6.58 20.09
CA GLU A 240 5.22 -7.32 21.22
C GLU A 240 4.54 -8.64 20.76
N GLU A 241 4.32 -8.82 19.45
CA GLU A 241 3.66 -9.99 18.86
C GLU A 241 4.62 -11.17 18.66
N PRO A 242 4.16 -12.42 18.83
CA PRO A 242 4.97 -13.64 18.65
C PRO A 242 5.13 -14.02 17.17
N ILE A 243 5.66 -13.12 16.35
CA ILE A 243 5.78 -13.29 14.90
C ILE A 243 6.82 -14.38 14.60
N LYS A 244 6.39 -15.49 14.00
CA LYS A 244 7.30 -16.54 13.51
C LYS A 244 7.65 -16.32 12.03
N ARG A 245 6.66 -15.94 11.23
CA ARG A 245 6.78 -15.66 9.80
C ARG A 245 6.15 -14.31 9.48
N LEU A 246 6.83 -13.47 8.72
CA LEU A 246 6.33 -12.18 8.27
C LEU A 246 6.32 -12.16 6.75
N LEU A 247 5.11 -12.14 6.18
CA LEU A 247 4.81 -12.34 4.77
C LEU A 247 4.33 -11.02 4.16
N PRO A 248 5.23 -10.25 3.51
CA PRO A 248 4.90 -8.95 2.94
C PRO A 248 4.21 -9.08 1.58
N ALA A 249 3.40 -8.08 1.21
CA ALA A 249 2.79 -8.04 -0.11
C ALA A 249 3.81 -7.76 -1.24
N HIS A 250 5.00 -7.26 -0.92
CA HIS A 250 6.06 -7.04 -1.90
C HIS A 250 7.40 -7.62 -1.41
N GLY A 251 8.14 -8.23 -2.35
CA GLY A 251 9.47 -8.77 -2.08
C GLY A 251 9.48 -10.16 -1.47
N HIS A 252 10.48 -10.44 -0.64
CA HIS A 252 10.69 -11.76 -0.05
C HIS A 252 10.06 -11.85 1.35
N GLU A 253 9.78 -13.08 1.79
CA GLU A 253 9.50 -13.36 3.20
C GLU A 253 10.62 -12.79 4.08
N ILE A 254 10.26 -12.20 5.20
CA ILE A 254 11.19 -11.53 6.09
C ILE A 254 11.77 -12.54 7.07
N GLU A 255 13.05 -12.87 6.91
CA GLU A 255 13.76 -13.89 7.69
C GLU A 255 13.83 -13.55 9.19
N ASP A 256 14.03 -12.29 9.51
CA ASP A 256 14.11 -11.80 10.90
C ASP A 256 13.12 -10.64 11.11
N PRO A 257 11.86 -10.95 11.48
CA PRO A 257 10.82 -9.94 11.67
C PRO A 257 11.18 -8.86 12.69
N MET A 258 11.68 -9.27 13.85
CA MET A 258 11.98 -8.35 14.97
C MET A 258 13.09 -7.36 14.60
N ARG A 259 14.15 -7.86 13.96
CA ARG A 259 15.23 -7.02 13.45
C ARG A 259 14.73 -6.06 12.37
N THR A 260 13.94 -6.55 11.42
CA THR A 260 13.42 -5.73 10.32
C THR A 260 12.52 -4.61 10.83
N ILE A 261 11.56 -4.90 11.72
CA ILE A 261 10.69 -3.90 12.34
C ILE A 261 11.53 -2.85 13.10
N THR A 262 12.54 -3.30 13.86
CA THR A 262 13.44 -2.40 14.57
C THR A 262 14.22 -1.50 13.62
N LEU A 263 14.70 -2.03 12.49
CA LEU A 263 15.41 -1.25 11.47
C LEU A 263 14.49 -0.21 10.81
N VAL A 264 13.26 -0.57 10.47
CA VAL A 264 12.26 0.38 9.94
C VAL A 264 12.05 1.53 10.90
N LYS A 265 11.79 1.27 12.19
CA LYS A 265 11.65 2.30 13.22
C LYS A 265 12.88 3.20 13.33
N LYS A 266 14.08 2.60 13.31
CA LYS A 266 15.33 3.35 13.35
C LYS A 266 15.51 4.25 12.14
N THR A 267 15.18 3.77 10.95
CA THR A 267 15.28 4.55 9.71
C THR A 267 14.35 5.76 9.74
N LEU A 268 13.09 5.58 10.15
CA LEU A 268 12.15 6.69 10.30
C LEU A 268 12.67 7.73 11.28
N SER A 269 13.21 7.31 12.45
CA SER A 269 13.82 8.23 13.42
C SER A 269 15.04 8.97 12.87
N ILE A 270 15.82 8.36 11.98
CA ILE A 270 16.96 9.02 11.31
C ILE A 270 16.45 10.10 10.36
N LEU A 271 15.40 9.81 9.59
CA LEU A 271 14.78 10.78 8.68
C LEU A 271 14.19 11.97 9.44
N GLU A 272 13.45 11.74 10.51
CA GLU A 272 12.92 12.79 11.40
C GLU A 272 14.05 13.69 11.95
N LYS A 273 15.13 13.09 12.43
CA LYS A 273 16.31 13.83 12.90
C LYS A 273 16.98 14.62 11.77
N GLY A 274 16.98 14.11 10.54
CA GLY A 274 17.47 14.81 9.36
C GLY A 274 16.68 16.09 9.08
N VAL A 275 15.34 16.00 9.10
CA VAL A 275 14.45 17.15 8.97
C VAL A 275 14.70 18.19 10.06
N ILE A 276 14.69 17.78 11.33
CA ILE A 276 14.92 18.68 12.46
C ILE A 276 16.31 19.35 12.36
N ARG A 277 17.35 18.59 12.04
CA ARG A 277 18.72 19.13 11.89
C ARG A 277 18.77 20.21 10.84
N ARG A 278 18.14 20.01 9.68
CA ARG A 278 18.11 20.99 8.60
C ARG A 278 17.35 22.27 9.01
N LEU A 279 16.23 22.11 9.72
CA LEU A 279 15.44 23.25 10.22
C LEU A 279 16.14 24.04 11.33
N LYS A 280 17.07 23.44 12.09
CA LYS A 280 17.93 24.18 13.04
C LYS A 280 18.89 25.14 12.34
N GLU A 281 19.27 24.88 11.11
CA GLU A 281 20.17 25.75 10.33
C GLU A 281 19.41 26.96 9.76
N SER A 282 18.24 26.72 9.16
CA SER A 282 17.35 27.79 8.63
C SER A 282 15.98 27.21 8.27
N PRO A 283 14.95 28.07 8.16
CA PRO A 283 13.67 27.70 7.54
C PRO A 283 13.91 27.06 6.17
N SER A 284 13.08 26.10 5.80
CA SER A 284 13.29 25.30 4.59
C SER A 284 11.98 24.85 3.98
N ASP A 285 11.98 24.71 2.66
CA ASP A 285 10.88 24.08 1.92
C ASP A 285 10.97 22.56 1.92
N LEU A 286 9.92 21.92 1.38
CA LEU A 286 9.80 20.46 1.35
C LEU A 286 10.92 19.78 0.55
N LEU A 287 11.33 20.36 -0.59
CA LEU A 287 12.41 19.80 -1.41
C LEU A 287 13.74 19.79 -0.67
N ASN A 288 14.11 20.91 -0.04
CA ASN A 288 15.35 21.02 0.74
C ASN A 288 15.34 20.09 1.96
N LEU A 289 14.19 19.91 2.61
CA LEU A 289 14.05 18.97 3.72
C LEU A 289 14.17 17.52 3.25
N MET A 290 13.58 17.17 2.10
CA MET A 290 13.72 15.84 1.50
C MET A 290 15.17 15.54 1.16
N GLU A 291 15.88 16.47 0.49
CA GLU A 291 17.30 16.30 0.16
C GLU A 291 18.17 16.11 1.41
N ALA A 292 17.91 16.88 2.46
CA ALA A 292 18.67 16.81 3.71
C ALA A 292 18.42 15.50 4.50
N ALA A 293 17.18 14.98 4.47
CA ALA A 293 16.82 13.79 5.21
C ALA A 293 17.23 12.50 4.48
N ILE A 294 17.02 12.43 3.17
CA ILE A 294 17.31 11.23 2.36
C ILE A 294 18.78 11.19 1.90
N GLY A 295 19.48 12.34 1.91
CA GLY A 295 20.88 12.44 1.49
C GLY A 295 21.12 12.29 -0.01
N LYS A 296 20.07 12.30 -0.82
CA LYS A 296 20.12 12.19 -2.31
C LYS A 296 19.12 13.15 -2.93
N LYS A 297 19.53 13.72 -4.09
CA LYS A 297 18.56 14.43 -4.93
C LYS A 297 17.67 13.45 -5.67
N VAL A 298 16.43 13.32 -5.25
CA VAL A 298 15.41 12.50 -5.90
C VAL A 298 14.65 13.41 -6.89
N HIS A 299 15.29 13.73 -8.01
CA HIS A 299 14.73 14.75 -8.93
C HIS A 299 13.93 14.17 -10.10
N ASN A 300 14.01 12.88 -10.38
CA ASN A 300 13.43 12.31 -11.60
C ASN A 300 12.60 11.04 -11.34
N GLY A 301 11.44 11.00 -11.99
CA GLY A 301 10.63 9.79 -12.14
C GLY A 301 9.61 9.55 -11.03
N GLY A 302 8.92 8.42 -11.10
CA GLY A 302 7.80 8.04 -10.26
C GLY A 302 8.05 7.92 -8.74
N HIS A 303 9.30 8.11 -8.29
CA HIS A 303 9.67 8.06 -6.86
C HIS A 303 9.60 9.43 -6.17
N LEU A 304 9.53 10.52 -6.91
CA LEU A 304 9.49 11.86 -6.32
C LEU A 304 8.24 12.09 -5.44
N PRO A 305 7.02 11.78 -5.90
CA PRO A 305 5.82 11.93 -5.06
C PRO A 305 5.92 11.15 -3.76
N THR A 306 6.40 9.91 -3.82
CA THR A 306 6.57 9.06 -2.63
C THR A 306 7.61 9.62 -1.65
N ALA A 307 8.74 10.13 -2.16
CA ALA A 307 9.76 10.73 -1.32
C ALA A 307 9.27 12.04 -0.67
N LEU A 308 8.59 12.89 -1.42
CA LEU A 308 7.96 14.11 -0.89
C LEU A 308 6.89 13.76 0.14
N GLY A 309 6.02 12.78 -0.15
CA GLY A 309 4.97 12.32 0.74
C GLY A 309 5.53 11.81 2.08
N LEU A 310 6.60 11.02 2.04
CA LEU A 310 7.27 10.54 3.26
C LEU A 310 7.78 11.71 4.13
N ILE A 311 8.48 12.67 3.54
CA ILE A 311 9.02 13.81 4.29
C ILE A 311 7.90 14.74 4.76
N TYR A 312 6.87 14.95 3.95
CA TYR A 312 5.72 15.75 4.35
C TYR A 312 4.97 15.10 5.51
N SER A 313 4.85 13.78 5.55
CA SER A 313 4.29 13.03 6.68
C SER A 313 5.10 13.20 7.97
N ILE A 314 6.43 13.23 7.86
CA ILE A 314 7.30 13.54 8.99
C ILE A 314 7.02 14.97 9.49
N ILE A 315 6.95 15.93 8.58
CA ILE A 315 6.66 17.33 8.91
C ILE A 315 5.30 17.46 9.61
N LYS A 316 4.25 16.82 9.07
CA LYS A 316 2.90 16.86 9.66
C LYS A 316 2.88 16.28 11.06
N LYS A 317 3.58 15.16 11.29
CA LYS A 317 3.76 14.61 12.65
C LYS A 317 4.42 15.65 13.57
N LEU A 318 5.52 16.25 13.14
CA LEU A 318 6.26 17.24 13.94
C LEU A 318 5.45 18.53 14.17
N VAL A 319 4.57 18.91 13.26
CA VAL A 319 3.59 20.01 13.45
C VAL A 319 2.57 19.65 14.53
N LEU A 320 2.02 18.42 14.51
CA LEU A 320 1.09 17.94 15.53
C LEU A 320 1.75 17.87 16.91
N GLU A 321 3.03 17.56 16.97
CA GLU A 321 3.84 17.59 18.20
C GLU A 321 4.22 19.01 18.66
N GLY A 322 3.87 20.03 17.87
CA GLY A 322 4.12 21.44 18.20
C GLY A 322 5.58 21.88 17.97
N LEU A 323 6.38 21.08 17.26
CA LEU A 323 7.80 21.35 17.00
C LEU A 323 8.06 22.19 15.75
N ILE A 324 7.14 22.16 14.78
CA ILE A 324 7.26 22.88 13.51
C ILE A 324 6.05 23.80 13.31
N GLU A 325 6.31 24.96 12.71
CA GLU A 325 5.30 25.86 12.13
C GLU A 325 5.38 25.86 10.61
N ILE A 326 4.23 26.00 9.98
CA ILE A 326 4.09 26.11 8.52
C ILE A 326 3.79 27.56 8.14
N GLU A 327 4.62 28.13 7.31
CA GLU A 327 4.35 29.39 6.61
C GLU A 327 3.82 29.06 5.21
N LYS A 328 2.54 29.30 4.96
CA LYS A 328 1.92 29.06 3.66
C LYS A 328 1.89 30.33 2.84
N ARG A 329 2.40 30.27 1.61
CA ARG A 329 2.38 31.36 0.62
C ARG A 329 1.04 31.37 -0.14
N ASP A 330 0.70 32.50 -0.77
CA ASP A 330 -0.55 32.69 -1.53
C ASP A 330 -0.73 31.66 -2.68
N ASN A 331 0.39 31.21 -3.26
CA ASN A 331 0.39 30.18 -4.32
C ASN A 331 0.32 28.74 -3.79
N GLY A 332 0.17 28.54 -2.47
CA GLY A 332 0.11 27.22 -1.83
C GLY A 332 1.44 26.61 -1.44
N TYR A 333 2.57 27.20 -1.86
CA TYR A 333 3.92 26.79 -1.46
C TYR A 333 4.14 26.95 0.05
N GLU A 334 4.79 25.98 0.67
CA GLU A 334 4.99 25.96 2.12
C GLU A 334 6.48 26.05 2.51
N VAL A 335 6.75 26.82 3.55
CA VAL A 335 8.05 26.94 4.21
C VAL A 335 7.88 26.51 5.68
N PHE A 336 8.79 25.73 6.16
CA PHE A 336 8.73 25.11 7.48
C PHE A 336 9.75 25.73 8.41
N HIS A 337 9.34 26.01 9.65
CA HIS A 337 10.12 26.65 10.69
C HIS A 337 10.15 25.78 11.93
N LEU A 338 11.32 25.59 12.53
CA LEU A 338 11.42 24.97 13.84
C LEU A 338 10.96 25.97 14.91
N LYS A 339 10.07 25.55 15.79
CA LYS A 339 9.70 26.36 16.96
C LYS A 339 10.84 26.38 17.96
N GLY A 340 11.09 27.56 18.53
CA GLY A 340 12.11 27.77 19.54
C GLY A 340 11.77 27.19 20.90
#